data_0ab006e9014e10539da2f764a67bdc26
#
_entry.id   0ab006e9014e10539da2f764a67bdc26
#
_cell.length_a   1.000
_cell.length_b   1.000
_cell.length_c   1.000
_cell.angle_alpha   90.00
_cell.angle_beta   90.00
_cell.angle_gamma   90.00
#
_symmetry.space_group_name_H-M   'P 1'
#
loop_
_entity.id
_entity.type
_entity.pdbx_description
1 polymer ?
#
loop_
_entity_poly.entity_id
_entity_poly.type
_entity_poly.pdbx_seq_one_letter_code
_entity_poly.pdbx_strand_id
1 'polypeptide(L)'
;MGSAQIMNLPATRAEKEVADNVSTLTERTYDVYRGNLTQKRLATENTYVFNPAGNAVSLEQKYGNIRLYYQYTYDANKLQQVILIKETHHYVEVTIGTYKYDDNGRMLSYTSIPQQNNTATATPTQVYTFTKWYANGNAIEGTLTTPHSEALVYQEFDKQNRRTLLKMLTKADPLIEVRVTLRYDREGRVVERRIREGYTPPQTLRYTYDKQGNNTGINDQKFEHTFDKQGNWLTRTIFLKDNIVGCVEREINY
;
A
#
# COMPACT_ATOMS: atom_id res chain seq x y z
N MET A 1 15.39 5.59 3.56
CA MET A 1 14.26 5.95 4.44
C MET A 1 13.00 5.52 3.71
N GLY A 2 12.22 4.61 4.30
CA GLY A 2 11.06 4.05 3.63
C GLY A 2 10.03 5.14 3.36
N SER A 3 9.48 5.12 2.14
CA SER A 3 8.34 5.96 1.76
C SER A 3 7.30 5.90 2.89
N ALA A 4 6.94 7.06 3.43
CA ALA A 4 5.92 7.15 4.46
C ALA A 4 4.63 6.51 3.93
N GLN A 5 4.41 5.27 4.31
CA GLN A 5 3.16 4.56 4.04
C GLN A 5 2.13 5.20 4.97
N ILE A 6 1.46 6.21 4.44
CA ILE A 6 0.50 7.00 5.18
C ILE A 6 -0.72 6.13 5.38
N MET A 7 -0.85 5.65 6.60
CA MET A 7 -1.78 4.63 7.06
C MET A 7 -1.58 3.27 6.34
N ASN A 8 -1.42 2.22 7.10
CA ASN A 8 -1.33 0.83 6.60
C ASN A 8 -2.74 0.35 6.16
N LEU A 9 -3.27 0.96 5.10
CA LEU A 9 -4.55 0.52 4.54
C LEU A 9 -4.35 -0.85 3.89
N PRO A 10 -5.25 -1.80 4.16
CA PRO A 10 -5.20 -3.12 3.54
C PRO A 10 -5.48 -3.03 2.04
N ALA A 11 -4.87 -3.94 1.28
CA ALA A 11 -5.17 -4.10 -0.13
C ALA A 11 -6.58 -4.68 -0.34
N THR A 12 -7.18 -4.35 -1.48
CA THR A 12 -8.41 -4.98 -1.96
C THR A 12 -8.11 -5.93 -3.13
N ARG A 13 -9.05 -6.84 -3.48
CA ARG A 13 -8.94 -7.68 -4.67
C ARG A 13 -8.76 -6.83 -5.93
N ALA A 14 -9.51 -5.74 -6.07
CA ALA A 14 -9.42 -4.84 -7.22
C ALA A 14 -8.02 -4.20 -7.34
N GLU A 15 -7.41 -3.76 -6.24
CA GLU A 15 -6.03 -3.24 -6.23
C GLU A 15 -4.99 -4.30 -6.55
N LYS A 16 -5.33 -5.57 -6.33
CA LYS A 16 -4.50 -6.72 -6.68
C LYS A 16 -4.79 -7.30 -8.06
N GLU A 17 -5.71 -6.70 -8.82
CA GLU A 17 -6.07 -7.16 -10.16
C GLU A 17 -6.47 -8.66 -10.16
N VAL A 18 -7.31 -9.08 -9.22
CA VAL A 18 -7.84 -10.46 -9.14
C VAL A 18 -9.36 -10.48 -9.09
N ALA A 19 -9.95 -11.57 -9.57
CA ALA A 19 -11.39 -11.76 -9.61
C ALA A 19 -12.04 -11.79 -8.21
N ASP A 20 -13.33 -11.47 -8.14
CA ASP A 20 -14.08 -11.33 -6.88
C ASP A 20 -14.19 -12.62 -6.05
N ASN A 21 -14.05 -13.79 -6.67
CA ASN A 21 -14.10 -15.08 -5.99
C ASN A 21 -12.75 -15.57 -5.42
N VAL A 22 -11.67 -14.80 -5.59
CA VAL A 22 -10.36 -15.15 -5.03
C VAL A 22 -10.37 -15.02 -3.52
N SER A 23 -10.06 -16.10 -2.81
CA SER A 23 -9.95 -16.13 -1.34
C SER A 23 -8.52 -15.85 -0.85
N THR A 24 -7.51 -16.36 -1.58
CA THR A 24 -6.11 -16.19 -1.21
C THR A 24 -5.26 -15.92 -2.44
N LEU A 25 -4.32 -15.00 -2.32
CA LEU A 25 -3.34 -14.66 -3.35
C LEU A 25 -1.94 -14.69 -2.75
N THR A 26 -1.04 -15.50 -3.29
CA THR A 26 0.40 -15.42 -2.99
C THR A 26 1.13 -14.85 -4.20
N GLU A 27 1.86 -13.77 -4.00
CA GLU A 27 2.72 -13.13 -5.01
C GLU A 27 4.19 -13.33 -4.63
N ARG A 28 4.98 -13.94 -5.51
CA ARG A 28 6.43 -14.13 -5.36
C ARG A 28 7.15 -13.28 -6.39
N THR A 29 7.94 -12.30 -5.93
CA THR A 29 8.78 -11.46 -6.79
C THR A 29 10.20 -12.00 -6.78
N TYR A 30 10.79 -12.12 -7.96
CA TYR A 30 12.13 -12.63 -8.16
C TYR A 30 13.00 -11.61 -8.89
N ASP A 31 14.25 -11.48 -8.43
CA ASP A 31 15.35 -10.91 -9.20
C ASP A 31 15.84 -11.95 -10.21
N VAL A 32 16.03 -11.55 -11.45
CA VAL A 32 16.51 -12.43 -12.53
C VAL A 32 17.95 -12.07 -12.88
N TYR A 33 18.84 -13.07 -12.84
CA TYR A 33 20.23 -12.88 -13.12
C TYR A 33 20.52 -12.99 -14.63
N ARG A 34 21.14 -11.95 -15.21
CA ARG A 34 21.54 -11.88 -16.64
C ARG A 34 20.44 -12.28 -17.64
N GLY A 35 19.19 -11.92 -17.33
CA GLY A 35 18.04 -12.20 -18.20
C GLY A 35 17.60 -13.66 -18.24
N ASN A 36 18.13 -14.53 -17.41
CA ASN A 36 17.83 -15.96 -17.40
C ASN A 36 16.80 -16.32 -16.31
N LEU A 37 15.55 -16.60 -16.70
CA LEU A 37 14.45 -16.97 -15.80
C LEU A 37 14.71 -18.26 -14.99
N THR A 38 15.63 -19.13 -15.41
CA THR A 38 16.00 -20.31 -14.63
C THR A 38 16.97 -19.99 -13.49
N GLN A 39 17.61 -18.80 -13.54
CA GLN A 39 18.52 -18.30 -12.51
C GLN A 39 17.88 -17.09 -11.79
N LYS A 40 16.79 -17.36 -11.08
CA LYS A 40 16.06 -16.35 -10.32
C LYS A 40 16.23 -16.53 -8.81
N ARG A 41 16.29 -15.42 -8.08
CA ARG A 41 16.36 -15.37 -6.62
C ARG A 41 15.09 -14.74 -6.08
N LEU A 42 14.44 -15.42 -5.14
CA LEU A 42 13.27 -14.86 -4.45
C LEU A 42 13.67 -13.58 -3.69
N ALA A 43 13.07 -12.47 -4.06
CA ALA A 43 13.25 -11.17 -3.41
C ALA A 43 12.18 -10.92 -2.35
N THR A 44 10.90 -11.16 -2.68
CA THR A 44 9.78 -11.00 -1.75
C THR A 44 8.70 -12.05 -1.99
N GLU A 45 8.02 -12.45 -0.91
CA GLU A 45 6.79 -13.23 -0.97
C GLU A 45 5.71 -12.51 -0.16
N ASN A 46 4.54 -12.28 -0.77
CA ASN A 46 3.38 -11.65 -0.15
C ASN A 46 2.18 -12.58 -0.26
N THR A 47 1.55 -12.93 0.87
CA THR A 47 0.32 -13.74 0.90
C THR A 47 -0.81 -12.93 1.47
N TYR A 48 -1.86 -12.72 0.68
CA TYR A 48 -3.09 -12.01 1.04
C TYR A 48 -4.22 -13.01 1.25
N VAL A 49 -5.02 -12.79 2.30
CA VAL A 49 -6.30 -13.48 2.50
C VAL A 49 -7.41 -12.43 2.44
N PHE A 50 -8.46 -12.69 1.66
CA PHE A 50 -9.55 -11.76 1.44
C PHE A 50 -10.85 -12.25 2.08
N ASN A 51 -11.65 -11.30 2.58
CA ASN A 51 -13.03 -11.58 2.99
C ASN A 51 -13.97 -11.57 1.76
N PRO A 52 -15.23 -11.99 1.92
CA PRO A 52 -16.21 -11.98 0.82
C PRO A 52 -16.42 -10.59 0.18
N ALA A 53 -16.25 -9.51 0.94
CA ALA A 53 -16.35 -8.13 0.44
C ALA A 53 -15.13 -7.67 -0.38
N GLY A 54 -14.09 -8.52 -0.51
CA GLY A 54 -12.88 -8.24 -1.27
C GLY A 54 -11.78 -7.48 -0.52
N ASN A 55 -11.96 -7.21 0.77
CA ASN A 55 -10.92 -6.58 1.58
C ASN A 55 -9.97 -7.64 2.14
N ALA A 56 -8.65 -7.34 2.14
CA ALA A 56 -7.70 -8.23 2.80
C ALA A 56 -7.95 -8.26 4.32
N VAL A 57 -8.05 -9.45 4.89
CA VAL A 57 -8.14 -9.67 6.34
C VAL A 57 -6.78 -10.03 6.94
N SER A 58 -5.85 -10.50 6.10
CA SER A 58 -4.46 -10.65 6.50
C SER A 58 -3.52 -10.44 5.31
N LEU A 59 -2.28 -10.08 5.62
CA LEU A 59 -1.16 -10.01 4.71
C LEU A 59 0.08 -10.52 5.42
N GLU A 60 0.73 -11.52 4.86
CA GLU A 60 2.06 -11.94 5.24
C GLU A 60 3.06 -11.49 4.17
N GLN A 61 4.13 -10.81 4.58
CA GLN A 61 5.22 -10.37 3.69
C GLN A 61 6.53 -10.96 4.19
N LYS A 62 7.30 -11.56 3.28
CA LYS A 62 8.64 -12.08 3.56
C LYS A 62 9.64 -11.43 2.62
N TYR A 63 10.71 -10.87 3.17
CA TYR A 63 11.84 -10.34 2.42
C TYR A 63 13.14 -10.52 3.21
N GLY A 64 14.07 -11.26 2.63
CA GLY A 64 15.28 -11.66 3.34
C GLY A 64 14.94 -12.38 4.65
N ASN A 65 15.47 -11.85 5.76
CA ASN A 65 15.27 -12.38 7.12
C ASN A 65 14.14 -11.69 7.90
N ILE A 66 13.32 -10.92 7.22
CA ILE A 66 12.22 -10.15 7.84
C ILE A 66 10.90 -10.75 7.39
N ARG A 67 10.02 -10.98 8.35
CA ARG A 67 8.63 -11.36 8.14
C ARG A 67 7.74 -10.30 8.78
N LEU A 68 6.81 -9.77 8.00
CA LEU A 68 5.75 -8.88 8.46
C LEU A 68 4.42 -9.61 8.34
N TYR A 69 3.66 -9.63 9.41
CA TYR A 69 2.32 -10.19 9.41
C TYR A 69 1.33 -9.11 9.82
N TYR A 70 0.39 -8.81 8.94
CA TYR A 70 -0.70 -7.86 9.17
C TYR A 70 -2.00 -8.63 9.37
N GLN A 71 -2.76 -8.27 10.38
CA GLN A 71 -4.12 -8.74 10.60
C GLN A 71 -5.06 -7.53 10.66
N TYR A 72 -6.13 -7.57 9.88
CA TYR A 72 -7.08 -6.48 9.73
C TYR A 72 -8.45 -6.87 10.27
N THR A 73 -9.03 -6.03 11.11
CA THR A 73 -10.36 -6.22 11.68
C THR A 73 -11.30 -5.15 11.16
N TYR A 74 -12.48 -5.56 10.71
CA TYR A 74 -13.51 -4.69 10.13
C TYR A 74 -14.80 -4.75 10.91
N ASP A 75 -15.53 -3.63 10.93
CA ASP A 75 -16.93 -3.53 11.31
C ASP A 75 -17.70 -2.87 10.17
N ALA A 76 -18.74 -3.54 9.63
CA ALA A 76 -19.51 -3.09 8.48
C ALA A 76 -18.63 -2.57 7.32
N ASN A 77 -17.57 -3.29 6.96
CA ASN A 77 -16.55 -2.96 5.96
C ASN A 77 -15.67 -1.73 6.30
N LYS A 78 -15.78 -1.16 7.48
CA LYS A 78 -14.86 -0.12 7.97
C LYS A 78 -13.72 -0.77 8.75
N LEU A 79 -12.49 -0.43 8.38
CA LEU A 79 -11.30 -0.93 9.06
C LEU A 79 -11.24 -0.37 10.49
N GLN A 80 -11.32 -1.24 11.51
CA GLN A 80 -11.28 -0.86 12.93
C GLN A 80 -9.87 -0.96 13.50
N GLN A 81 -9.17 -2.01 13.14
CA GLN A 81 -7.86 -2.30 13.71
C GLN A 81 -6.93 -2.95 12.71
N VAL A 82 -5.65 -2.67 12.84
CA VAL A 82 -4.56 -3.43 12.23
C VAL A 82 -3.58 -3.87 13.31
N ILE A 83 -3.22 -5.14 13.31
CA ILE A 83 -2.12 -5.67 14.10
C ILE A 83 -0.98 -5.95 13.15
N LEU A 84 0.17 -5.34 13.37
CA LEU A 84 1.40 -5.60 12.65
C LEU A 84 2.35 -6.35 13.58
N ILE A 85 2.77 -7.54 13.17
CA ILE A 85 3.84 -8.31 13.80
C ILE A 85 5.03 -8.29 12.85
N LYS A 86 6.16 -7.74 13.33
CA LYS A 86 7.43 -7.76 12.62
C LYS A 86 8.36 -8.73 13.31
N GLU A 87 8.77 -9.75 12.60
CA GLU A 87 9.68 -10.79 13.06
C GLU A 87 11.02 -10.69 12.32
N THR A 88 12.11 -10.76 13.08
CA THR A 88 13.48 -10.82 12.59
C THR A 88 14.20 -11.93 13.32
N HIS A 89 15.46 -12.23 12.96
CA HIS A 89 16.27 -13.21 13.72
C HIS A 89 16.53 -12.82 15.18
N HIS A 90 16.36 -11.55 15.54
CA HIS A 90 16.77 -11.03 16.85
C HIS A 90 15.59 -10.62 17.74
N TYR A 91 14.46 -10.26 17.17
CA TYR A 91 13.32 -9.74 17.93
C TYR A 91 12.00 -9.90 17.19
N VAL A 92 10.92 -9.86 17.97
CA VAL A 92 9.55 -9.72 17.50
C VAL A 92 9.02 -8.38 18.02
N GLU A 93 8.46 -7.58 17.14
CA GLU A 93 7.83 -6.31 17.45
C GLU A 93 6.36 -6.38 17.06
N VAL A 94 5.46 -6.00 17.95
CA VAL A 94 4.02 -5.93 17.68
C VAL A 94 3.59 -4.49 17.74
N THR A 95 2.84 -4.05 16.73
CA THR A 95 2.24 -2.71 16.68
C THR A 95 0.74 -2.84 16.45
N ILE A 96 -0.06 -2.14 17.25
CA ILE A 96 -1.51 -2.07 17.07
C ILE A 96 -1.89 -0.70 16.55
N GLY A 97 -2.55 -0.68 15.40
CA GLY A 97 -3.20 0.49 14.82
C GLY A 97 -4.71 0.45 15.03
N THR A 98 -5.29 1.52 15.54
CA THR A 98 -6.73 1.64 15.79
C THR A 98 -7.30 2.81 15.02
N TYR A 99 -8.43 2.61 14.37
CA TYR A 99 -9.18 3.60 13.61
C TYR A 99 -10.44 4.01 14.39
N LYS A 100 -10.75 5.30 14.40
CA LYS A 100 -11.99 5.83 14.99
C LYS A 100 -12.79 6.57 13.94
N TYR A 101 -14.10 6.41 13.99
CA TYR A 101 -15.05 7.03 13.07
C TYR A 101 -16.12 7.79 13.87
N ASP A 102 -16.72 8.81 13.26
CA ASP A 102 -17.92 9.44 13.77
C ASP A 102 -19.19 8.67 13.36
N ASP A 103 -20.35 9.13 13.85
CA ASP A 103 -21.66 8.50 13.58
C ASP A 103 -22.03 8.52 12.09
N ASN A 104 -21.45 9.43 11.30
CA ASN A 104 -21.61 9.50 9.85
C ASN A 104 -20.60 8.60 9.09
N GLY A 105 -19.73 7.90 9.81
CA GLY A 105 -18.72 7.01 9.25
C GLY A 105 -17.49 7.71 8.69
N ARG A 106 -17.26 8.98 9.04
CA ARG A 106 -16.03 9.72 8.67
C ARG A 106 -14.91 9.35 9.62
N MET A 107 -13.73 9.04 9.08
CA MET A 107 -12.56 8.70 9.92
C MET A 107 -12.11 9.94 10.71
N LEU A 108 -12.17 9.84 12.03
CA LEU A 108 -11.72 10.88 12.96
C LEU A 108 -10.22 10.76 13.24
N SER A 109 -9.75 9.56 13.48
CA SER A 109 -8.34 9.35 13.82
C SER A 109 -7.85 7.94 13.52
N TYR A 110 -6.53 7.83 13.40
CA TYR A 110 -5.78 6.58 13.45
C TYR A 110 -4.67 6.73 14.49
N THR A 111 -4.50 5.73 15.34
CA THR A 111 -3.46 5.70 16.39
C THR A 111 -2.68 4.39 16.28
N SER A 112 -1.35 4.48 16.23
CA SER A 112 -0.44 3.34 16.18
C SER A 112 0.37 3.28 17.47
N ILE A 113 0.29 2.14 18.20
CA ILE A 113 0.94 1.91 19.49
C ILE A 113 1.76 0.62 19.42
N PRO A 114 3.09 0.66 19.65
CA PRO A 114 3.89 -0.54 19.78
C PRO A 114 3.56 -1.23 21.09
N GLN A 115 3.66 -2.55 21.10
CA GLN A 115 3.54 -3.39 22.30
C GLN A 115 4.91 -3.95 22.68
N GLN A 116 5.26 -3.86 23.96
CA GLN A 116 6.39 -4.56 24.56
C GLN A 116 5.87 -5.60 25.56
N ASN A 117 6.32 -6.85 25.43
CA ASN A 117 5.92 -7.94 26.34
C ASN A 117 4.41 -8.08 26.54
N ASN A 118 3.63 -7.97 25.45
CA ASN A 118 2.17 -7.99 25.43
C ASN A 118 1.49 -6.83 26.21
N THR A 119 2.25 -5.80 26.59
CA THR A 119 1.71 -4.60 27.23
C THR A 119 1.85 -3.42 26.28
N ALA A 120 0.79 -2.67 26.04
CA ALA A 120 0.86 -1.46 25.23
C ALA A 120 1.82 -0.45 25.88
N THR A 121 2.75 0.08 25.10
CA THR A 121 3.55 1.21 25.57
C THR A 121 2.64 2.44 25.69
N ALA A 122 2.85 3.26 26.72
CA ALA A 122 1.98 4.41 26.96
C ALA A 122 1.99 5.47 25.84
N THR A 123 3.02 5.46 24.98
CA THR A 123 3.22 6.51 23.97
C THR A 123 2.94 5.99 22.56
N PRO A 124 1.94 6.54 21.85
CA PRO A 124 1.72 6.24 20.45
C PRO A 124 2.92 6.64 19.58
N THR A 125 3.26 5.81 18.61
CA THR A 125 4.30 6.13 17.60
C THR A 125 3.77 7.04 16.49
N GLN A 126 2.48 6.95 16.19
CA GLN A 126 1.81 7.79 15.20
C GLN A 126 0.36 8.04 15.59
N VAL A 127 -0.07 9.28 15.52
CA VAL A 127 -1.47 9.68 15.69
C VAL A 127 -1.87 10.58 14.52
N TYR A 128 -2.78 10.11 13.68
CA TYR A 128 -3.46 10.93 12.70
C TYR A 128 -4.78 11.43 13.30
N THR A 129 -5.05 12.73 13.19
CA THR A 129 -6.32 13.33 13.58
C THR A 129 -6.83 14.19 12.43
N PHE A 130 -8.04 13.91 11.96
CA PHE A 130 -8.67 14.67 10.88
C PHE A 130 -9.62 15.71 11.45
N THR A 131 -9.62 16.90 10.85
CA THR A 131 -10.37 18.07 11.33
C THR A 131 -11.35 18.64 10.29
N LYS A 132 -11.22 18.23 9.01
CA LYS A 132 -12.07 18.71 7.93
C LYS A 132 -12.33 17.63 6.91
N TRP A 133 -13.57 17.57 6.41
CA TRP A 133 -14.02 16.56 5.46
C TRP A 133 -14.81 17.18 4.30
N TYR A 134 -14.79 16.52 3.15
CA TYR A 134 -15.79 16.73 2.09
C TYR A 134 -17.16 16.19 2.54
N ALA A 135 -18.23 16.63 1.83
CA ALA A 135 -19.59 16.17 2.11
C ALA A 135 -19.76 14.63 2.01
N ASN A 136 -18.93 13.97 1.19
CA ASN A 136 -18.90 12.51 1.03
C ASN A 136 -18.11 11.76 2.12
N GLY A 137 -17.59 12.46 3.13
CA GLY A 137 -16.86 11.86 4.26
C GLY A 137 -15.36 11.69 4.08
N ASN A 138 -14.78 12.03 2.92
CA ASN A 138 -13.33 11.98 2.73
C ASN A 138 -12.63 13.07 3.55
N ALA A 139 -11.60 12.69 4.28
CA ALA A 139 -10.79 13.62 5.06
C ALA A 139 -9.97 14.55 4.15
N ILE A 140 -10.03 15.85 4.38
CA ILE A 140 -9.30 16.88 3.63
C ILE A 140 -8.07 17.32 4.40
N GLU A 141 -8.23 17.65 5.67
CA GLU A 141 -7.18 18.22 6.52
C GLU A 141 -7.09 17.46 7.83
N GLY A 142 -5.90 17.41 8.37
CA GLY A 142 -5.60 16.80 9.66
C GLY A 142 -4.17 17.02 10.08
N THR A 143 -3.78 16.36 11.15
CA THR A 143 -2.42 16.36 11.68
C THR A 143 -1.91 14.93 11.82
N LEU A 144 -0.62 14.75 11.62
CA LEU A 144 0.13 13.56 12.03
C LEU A 144 1.06 13.97 13.16
N THR A 145 0.89 13.36 14.32
CA THR A 145 1.77 13.53 15.47
C THR A 145 2.58 12.25 15.69
N THR A 146 3.89 12.40 15.88
CA THR A 146 4.80 11.34 16.31
C THR A 146 5.49 11.79 17.60
N PRO A 147 6.22 10.93 18.34
CA PRO A 147 6.97 11.36 19.54
C PRO A 147 7.97 12.49 19.30
N HIS A 148 8.44 12.68 18.05
CA HIS A 148 9.51 13.60 17.71
C HIS A 148 9.11 14.69 16.71
N SER A 149 7.91 14.64 16.15
CA SER A 149 7.50 15.60 15.12
C SER A 149 5.98 15.71 14.99
N GLU A 150 5.55 16.82 14.42
CA GLU A 150 4.17 17.03 13.99
C GLU A 150 4.16 17.48 12.53
N ALA A 151 3.19 17.03 11.77
CA ALA A 151 2.98 17.44 10.39
C ALA A 151 1.51 17.75 10.12
N LEU A 152 1.25 18.76 9.29
CA LEU A 152 -0.06 19.01 8.71
C LEU A 152 -0.27 18.08 7.54
N VAL A 153 -1.45 17.48 7.45
CA VAL A 153 -1.85 16.55 6.39
C VAL A 153 -2.97 17.16 5.58
N TYR A 154 -2.80 17.20 4.25
CA TYR A 154 -3.80 17.69 3.30
C TYR A 154 -4.06 16.64 2.25
N GLN A 155 -5.32 16.46 1.87
CA GLN A 155 -5.73 15.55 0.81
C GLN A 155 -6.71 16.25 -0.14
N GLU A 156 -6.59 15.92 -1.44
CA GLU A 156 -7.57 16.33 -2.45
C GLU A 156 -8.09 15.09 -3.17
N PHE A 157 -9.34 15.19 -3.60
CA PHE A 157 -10.04 14.12 -4.32
C PHE A 157 -10.71 14.70 -5.57
N ASP A 158 -10.80 13.90 -6.62
CA ASP A 158 -11.53 14.26 -7.82
C ASP A 158 -13.07 14.06 -7.65
N LYS A 159 -13.81 14.36 -8.71
CA LYS A 159 -15.28 14.20 -8.74
C LYS A 159 -15.74 12.75 -8.59
N GLN A 160 -14.87 11.76 -8.88
CA GLN A 160 -15.11 10.34 -8.71
C GLN A 160 -14.63 9.81 -7.35
N ASN A 161 -14.27 10.70 -6.43
CA ASN A 161 -13.86 10.37 -5.07
C ASN A 161 -12.49 9.67 -4.98
N ARG A 162 -11.64 9.82 -6.00
CA ARG A 162 -10.28 9.26 -6.04
C ARG A 162 -9.30 10.31 -5.55
N ARG A 163 -8.38 9.92 -4.67
CA ARG A 163 -7.38 10.84 -4.12
C ARG A 163 -6.39 11.30 -5.20
N THR A 164 -6.32 12.60 -5.46
CA THR A 164 -5.42 13.22 -6.44
C THR A 164 -4.18 13.86 -5.81
N LEU A 165 -4.28 14.27 -4.55
CA LEU A 165 -3.18 14.85 -3.80
C LEU A 165 -3.13 14.29 -2.38
N LEU A 166 -1.93 14.04 -1.92
CA LEU A 166 -1.58 13.93 -0.52
C LEU A 166 -0.37 14.80 -0.26
N LYS A 167 -0.46 15.68 0.73
CA LYS A 167 0.60 16.59 1.13
C LYS A 167 0.78 16.50 2.64
N MET A 168 2.02 16.37 3.09
CA MET A 168 2.40 16.48 4.49
C MET A 168 3.45 17.58 4.63
N LEU A 169 3.26 18.44 5.61
CA LEU A 169 4.18 19.52 5.96
C LEU A 169 4.61 19.33 7.40
N THR A 170 5.89 19.03 7.63
CA THR A 170 6.42 19.00 9.00
C THR A 170 6.40 20.38 9.61
N LYS A 171 6.13 20.47 10.91
CA LYS A 171 6.24 21.71 11.67
C LYS A 171 7.68 22.00 12.16
N ALA A 172 8.65 21.16 11.75
CA ALA A 172 10.05 21.34 12.08
C ALA A 172 10.72 22.46 11.25
N ASP A 173 11.83 22.96 11.71
CA ASP A 173 12.69 23.87 10.96
C ASP A 173 13.97 23.11 10.54
N PRO A 174 14.31 22.99 9.23
CA PRO A 174 13.52 23.52 8.09
C PRO A 174 12.23 22.70 7.82
N LEU A 175 11.24 23.38 7.29
CA LEU A 175 9.94 22.81 6.91
C LEU A 175 10.11 21.82 5.77
N ILE A 176 9.79 20.55 6.01
CA ILE A 176 9.89 19.47 5.01
C ILE A 176 8.50 19.16 4.46
N GLU A 177 8.37 19.22 3.13
CA GLU A 177 7.16 18.80 2.43
C GLU A 177 7.34 17.40 1.84
N VAL A 178 6.37 16.51 2.12
CA VAL A 178 6.16 15.28 1.34
C VAL A 178 4.89 15.48 0.52
N ARG A 179 4.99 15.30 -0.80
CA ARG A 179 3.87 15.48 -1.72
C ARG A 179 3.75 14.29 -2.65
N VAL A 180 2.57 13.69 -2.70
CA VAL A 180 2.21 12.64 -3.65
C VAL A 180 1.03 13.13 -4.48
N THR A 181 1.19 13.17 -5.81
CA THR A 181 0.10 13.46 -6.74
C THR A 181 -0.21 12.23 -7.58
N LEU A 182 -1.50 12.01 -7.85
CA LEU A 182 -2.01 10.91 -8.65
C LEU A 182 -2.84 11.46 -9.81
N ARG A 183 -2.65 10.89 -11.00
CA ARG A 183 -3.50 11.14 -12.17
C ARG A 183 -4.13 9.82 -12.60
N TYR A 184 -5.36 9.90 -13.03
CA TYR A 184 -6.17 8.76 -13.44
C TYR A 184 -6.58 8.88 -14.90
N ASP A 185 -6.76 7.75 -15.57
CA ASP A 185 -7.45 7.68 -16.86
C ASP A 185 -8.99 7.71 -16.68
N ARG A 186 -9.70 7.57 -17.80
CA ARG A 186 -11.18 7.57 -17.82
C ARG A 186 -11.76 6.34 -17.11
N GLU A 187 -11.04 5.23 -17.10
CA GLU A 187 -11.39 3.96 -16.46
C GLU A 187 -11.07 3.96 -14.95
N GLY A 188 -10.43 5.00 -14.44
CA GLY A 188 -10.11 5.15 -13.01
C GLY A 188 -8.77 4.55 -12.58
N ARG A 189 -7.92 4.13 -13.52
CA ARG A 189 -6.60 3.56 -13.24
C ARG A 189 -5.57 4.67 -13.09
N VAL A 190 -4.61 4.50 -12.18
CA VAL A 190 -3.52 5.47 -11.97
C VAL A 190 -2.58 5.44 -13.17
N VAL A 191 -2.52 6.51 -13.96
CA VAL A 191 -1.58 6.65 -15.10
C VAL A 191 -0.30 7.39 -14.76
N GLU A 192 -0.32 8.19 -13.68
CA GLU A 192 0.88 8.86 -13.20
C GLU A 192 0.83 9.01 -11.67
N ARG A 193 1.94 8.67 -11.02
CA ARG A 193 2.20 8.97 -9.62
C ARG A 193 3.49 9.79 -9.52
N ARG A 194 3.40 10.97 -8.93
CA ARG A 194 4.57 11.82 -8.70
C ARG A 194 4.79 11.98 -7.20
N ILE A 195 6.00 11.70 -6.74
CA ILE A 195 6.40 11.77 -5.33
C ILE A 195 7.51 12.80 -5.22
N ARG A 196 7.38 13.72 -4.27
CA ARG A 196 8.40 14.66 -3.86
C ARG A 196 8.59 14.57 -2.35
N GLU A 197 9.83 14.43 -1.90
CA GLU A 197 10.20 14.40 -0.49
C GLU A 197 11.25 15.50 -0.23
N GLY A 198 10.85 16.52 0.53
CA GLY A 198 11.71 17.67 0.84
C GLY A 198 12.24 18.35 -0.41
N TYR A 199 13.55 18.50 -0.45
CA TYR A 199 14.29 19.19 -1.53
C TYR A 199 14.76 18.22 -2.64
N THR A 200 14.44 16.94 -2.56
CA THR A 200 14.82 15.96 -3.59
C THR A 200 14.08 16.21 -4.90
N PRO A 201 14.69 15.95 -6.07
CA PRO A 201 13.97 15.95 -7.33
C PRO A 201 12.77 14.99 -7.28
N PRO A 202 11.61 15.41 -7.84
CA PRO A 202 10.43 14.55 -7.80
C PRO A 202 10.65 13.28 -8.62
N GLN A 203 10.30 12.14 -8.03
CA GLN A 203 10.21 10.87 -8.73
C GLN A 203 8.84 10.80 -9.42
N THR A 204 8.81 10.46 -10.72
CA THR A 204 7.59 10.25 -11.48
C THR A 204 7.51 8.81 -11.97
N LEU A 205 6.41 8.14 -11.65
CA LEU A 205 6.06 6.82 -12.15
C LEU A 205 4.90 6.97 -13.13
N ARG A 206 5.08 6.51 -14.37
CA ARG A 206 4.04 6.48 -15.42
C ARG A 206 3.67 5.05 -15.70
N TYR A 207 2.37 4.76 -15.66
CA TYR A 207 1.81 3.42 -15.82
C TYR A 207 1.13 3.30 -17.17
N THR A 208 1.28 2.16 -17.82
CA THR A 208 0.58 1.79 -19.04
C THR A 208 -0.28 0.56 -18.81
N TYR A 209 -1.40 0.46 -19.55
CA TYR A 209 -2.37 -0.61 -19.39
C TYR A 209 -2.80 -1.15 -20.75
N ASP A 210 -3.15 -2.43 -20.81
CA ASP A 210 -3.83 -3.04 -21.94
C ASP A 210 -5.35 -2.71 -21.95
N LYS A 211 -6.04 -3.22 -22.96
CA LYS A 211 -7.50 -3.04 -23.12
C LYS A 211 -8.31 -3.76 -22.03
N GLN A 212 -7.73 -4.78 -21.41
CA GLN A 212 -8.33 -5.55 -20.32
C GLN A 212 -8.11 -4.88 -18.96
N GLY A 213 -7.24 -3.87 -18.88
CA GLY A 213 -6.92 -3.14 -17.65
C GLY A 213 -5.68 -3.65 -16.91
N ASN A 214 -4.97 -4.65 -17.44
CA ASN A 214 -3.73 -5.13 -16.83
C ASN A 214 -2.61 -4.09 -17.02
N ASN A 215 -1.82 -3.87 -15.98
CA ASN A 215 -0.65 -2.99 -16.06
C ASN A 215 0.42 -3.60 -16.97
N THR A 216 0.74 -2.95 -18.07
CA THR A 216 1.72 -3.40 -19.07
C THR A 216 3.08 -2.72 -18.97
N GLY A 217 3.25 -1.78 -18.04
CA GLY A 217 4.55 -1.16 -17.83
C GLY A 217 4.55 -0.03 -16.82
N ILE A 218 5.75 0.29 -16.33
CA ILE A 218 6.03 1.45 -15.46
C ILE A 218 7.30 2.13 -15.98
N ASN A 219 7.20 3.39 -16.43
CA ASN A 219 8.28 4.13 -17.08
C ASN A 219 8.86 3.35 -18.28
N ASP A 220 10.15 3.00 -18.23
CA ASP A 220 10.86 2.25 -19.28
C ASP A 220 10.75 0.73 -19.13
N GLN A 221 10.08 0.26 -18.08
CA GLN A 221 9.83 -1.16 -17.90
C GLN A 221 8.58 -1.59 -18.68
N LYS A 222 8.67 -2.74 -19.35
CA LYS A 222 7.54 -3.43 -19.98
C LYS A 222 7.21 -4.70 -19.19
N PHE A 223 5.93 -5.06 -19.19
CA PHE A 223 5.43 -6.25 -18.52
C PHE A 223 4.73 -7.17 -19.51
N GLU A 224 5.07 -8.46 -19.48
CA GLU A 224 4.37 -9.51 -20.19
C GLU A 224 3.72 -10.45 -19.18
N HIS A 225 2.48 -10.88 -19.45
CA HIS A 225 1.68 -11.68 -18.54
C HIS A 225 1.25 -13.00 -19.16
N THR A 226 1.14 -14.04 -18.29
CA THR A 226 0.33 -15.22 -18.59
C THR A 226 -0.90 -15.21 -17.69
N PHE A 227 -1.99 -15.84 -18.12
CA PHE A 227 -3.28 -15.79 -17.45
C PHE A 227 -3.83 -17.19 -17.18
N ASP A 228 -4.65 -17.32 -16.14
CA ASP A 228 -5.49 -18.49 -15.91
C ASP A 228 -6.78 -18.43 -16.75
N LYS A 229 -7.64 -19.45 -16.57
CA LYS A 229 -8.93 -19.55 -17.30
C LYS A 229 -9.96 -18.51 -16.85
N GLN A 230 -9.80 -17.92 -15.67
CA GLN A 230 -10.65 -16.86 -15.11
C GLN A 230 -10.19 -15.46 -15.49
N GLY A 231 -9.05 -15.33 -16.21
CA GLY A 231 -8.49 -14.05 -16.63
C GLY A 231 -7.59 -13.38 -15.60
N ASN A 232 -7.27 -14.05 -14.50
CA ASN A 232 -6.28 -13.54 -13.55
C ASN A 232 -4.87 -13.81 -14.09
N TRP A 233 -3.98 -12.82 -14.03
CA TRP A 233 -2.60 -13.08 -14.45
C TRP A 233 -1.85 -13.93 -13.40
N LEU A 234 -1.13 -14.93 -13.90
CA LEU A 234 -0.35 -15.87 -13.11
C LEU A 234 1.14 -15.52 -13.06
N THR A 235 1.66 -15.04 -14.16
CA THR A 235 3.07 -14.60 -14.21
C THR A 235 3.15 -13.23 -14.84
N ARG A 236 4.13 -12.44 -14.40
CA ARG A 236 4.52 -11.16 -14.96
C ARG A 236 6.02 -11.15 -15.16
N THR A 237 6.49 -11.14 -16.41
CA THR A 237 7.90 -10.95 -16.73
C THR A 237 8.18 -9.47 -16.90
N ILE A 238 9.24 -8.97 -16.27
CA ILE A 238 9.61 -7.56 -16.24
C ILE A 238 10.83 -7.35 -17.14
N PHE A 239 10.69 -6.49 -18.13
CA PHE A 239 11.74 -6.13 -19.07
C PHE A 239 12.18 -4.68 -18.85
N LEU A 240 13.48 -4.44 -18.96
CA LEU A 240 14.09 -3.12 -19.06
C LEU A 240 14.99 -3.10 -20.30
N LYS A 241 14.67 -2.27 -21.31
CA LYS A 241 15.40 -2.23 -22.59
C LYS A 241 15.59 -3.63 -23.18
N ASP A 242 14.49 -4.39 -23.26
CA ASP A 242 14.42 -5.77 -23.81
C ASP A 242 15.19 -6.85 -23.01
N ASN A 243 15.83 -6.51 -21.91
CA ASN A 243 16.42 -7.47 -20.99
C ASN A 243 15.44 -7.83 -19.87
N ILE A 244 15.32 -9.12 -19.56
CA ILE A 244 14.54 -9.57 -18.39
C ILE A 244 15.31 -9.19 -17.12
N VAL A 245 14.67 -8.40 -16.25
CA VAL A 245 15.25 -7.93 -14.99
C VAL A 245 14.56 -8.49 -13.78
N GLY A 246 13.36 -9.05 -13.93
CA GLY A 246 12.62 -9.67 -12.85
C GLY A 246 11.42 -10.45 -13.34
N CYS A 247 10.79 -11.17 -12.44
CA CYS A 247 9.47 -11.75 -12.67
C CYS A 247 8.66 -11.80 -11.36
N VAL A 248 7.34 -11.83 -11.51
CA VAL A 248 6.40 -12.07 -10.43
C VAL A 248 5.58 -13.30 -10.78
N GLU A 249 5.41 -14.19 -9.82
CA GLU A 249 4.56 -15.38 -9.94
C GLU A 249 3.42 -15.30 -8.93
N ARG A 250 2.23 -15.73 -9.32
CA ARG A 250 1.04 -15.77 -8.48
C ARG A 250 0.54 -17.20 -8.31
N GLU A 251 0.16 -17.51 -7.08
CA GLU A 251 -0.63 -18.66 -6.72
C GLU A 251 -1.98 -18.15 -6.20
N ILE A 252 -3.08 -18.59 -6.82
CA ILE A 252 -4.42 -18.06 -6.60
C ILE A 252 -5.33 -19.20 -6.14
N ASN A 253 -5.97 -19.03 -4.97
CA ASN A 253 -7.01 -19.92 -4.47
C ASN A 253 -8.36 -19.20 -4.51
N TYR A 254 -9.36 -19.91 -4.98
CA TYR A 254 -10.73 -19.41 -5.18
C TYR A 254 -11.65 -19.78 -4.02
#